data_84796db5ca7563ecb22d6e8419e93293
#
_entry.id   84796db5ca7563ecb22d6e8419e93293
#
_cell.length_a   1.000
_cell.length_b   1.000
_cell.length_c   1.000
_cell.angle_alpha   90.00
_cell.angle_beta   90.00
_cell.angle_gamma   90.00
#
_symmetry.space_group_name_H-M   'P 1'
#
loop_
_entity.id
_entity.type
_entity.pdbx_description
1 polymer ?
#
loop_
_entity_poly.entity_id
_entity_poly.type
_entity_poly.pdbx_seq_one_letter_code
_entity_poly.pdbx_strand_id
1 'polypeptide(L)'
;MKRTISIIAAGLLFLFPAISNAQVAITAVPFLQIEPDSRGAGMGNTGVAIADNASALFWNPAGLAFQKGSNQASITHSNWLANFNVSDLFYDYVVGKYYIEGIGTIGAHLTYLNLGEQIETYEDGPEPISRFNSYEVALGGSYGYQVSKNFAVGSSLRLIYSSLASGTSVSAQKVNPGSSVAVDLSFLYKTDIFALGGRDAQFSFGSNLSNIGPGIQYTDNAQKDPLPQLLRFGWAFHLDLDDEGINRITLANDISKIMARTKPVYTTDNDGSIDTSMVASGPIEALFNSWSSFERFDGQKTIEVGLLQQFMIGAGLEYWYADQFALRAGYYYEDPNNGDREYITFGAGIRYSFLGVDFSYIKTLESDHPLANTLRFSLLIDF
;
A
#
# COMPACT_ATOMS: atom_id res chain seq x y z
N MET A 1 -12.97 -49.02 -29.51
CA MET A 1 -12.35 -47.79 -30.05
C MET A 1 -12.04 -46.91 -28.86
N LYS A 2 -10.78 -46.91 -28.41
CA LYS A 2 -10.27 -46.04 -27.36
C LYS A 2 -9.80 -44.74 -28.01
N ARG A 3 -10.37 -43.59 -27.66
CA ARG A 3 -9.86 -42.29 -28.08
C ARG A 3 -8.88 -41.79 -27.00
N THR A 4 -7.63 -41.76 -27.37
CA THR A 4 -6.54 -41.14 -26.61
C THR A 4 -6.62 -39.64 -26.80
N ILE A 5 -6.84 -38.87 -25.72
CA ILE A 5 -6.76 -37.40 -25.72
C ILE A 5 -5.31 -37.07 -25.37
N SER A 6 -4.57 -36.62 -26.38
CA SER A 6 -3.23 -36.05 -26.19
C SER A 6 -3.36 -34.58 -25.70
N ILE A 7 -2.99 -34.32 -24.46
CA ILE A 7 -2.84 -32.96 -23.93
C ILE A 7 -1.49 -32.47 -24.39
N ILE A 8 -1.47 -31.54 -25.33
CA ILE A 8 -0.28 -30.78 -25.73
C ILE A 8 -0.13 -29.66 -24.70
N ALA A 9 0.79 -29.84 -23.74
CA ALA A 9 1.27 -28.80 -22.89
C ALA A 9 2.24 -27.92 -23.72
N ALA A 10 1.74 -26.81 -24.26
CA ALA A 10 2.57 -25.78 -24.88
C ALA A 10 3.29 -25.02 -23.76
N GLY A 11 4.53 -25.42 -23.49
CA GLY A 11 5.45 -24.65 -22.64
C GLY A 11 5.82 -23.33 -23.34
N LEU A 12 5.21 -22.22 -22.89
CA LEU A 12 5.68 -20.89 -23.21
C LEU A 12 6.97 -20.64 -22.43
N LEU A 13 8.10 -20.98 -23.04
CA LEU A 13 9.41 -20.49 -22.66
C LEU A 13 9.47 -19.00 -23.00
N PHE A 14 9.18 -18.15 -22.01
CA PHE A 14 9.56 -16.76 -22.07
C PHE A 14 11.08 -16.66 -22.00
N LEU A 15 11.73 -16.48 -23.15
CA LEU A 15 13.10 -15.98 -23.23
C LEU A 15 13.08 -14.53 -22.75
N PHE A 16 13.33 -14.32 -21.45
CA PHE A 16 13.64 -12.99 -20.94
C PHE A 16 15.05 -12.63 -21.43
N PRO A 17 15.23 -11.52 -22.14
CA PRO A 17 16.57 -11.03 -22.40
C PRO A 17 17.20 -10.66 -21.05
N ALA A 18 18.38 -11.21 -20.79
CA ALA A 18 19.22 -10.76 -19.68
C ALA A 18 19.61 -9.31 -19.96
N ILE A 19 18.92 -8.36 -19.33
CA ILE A 19 19.22 -6.95 -19.43
C ILE A 19 19.66 -6.46 -18.04
N SER A 20 20.94 -6.19 -17.97
CA SER A 20 21.66 -5.11 -17.29
C SER A 20 20.91 -4.30 -16.22
N ASN A 21 21.49 -4.26 -15.04
CA ASN A 21 21.60 -3.11 -14.11
C ASN A 21 20.38 -2.18 -14.07
N ALA A 22 19.26 -2.65 -13.57
CA ALA A 22 18.15 -1.79 -13.21
C ALA A 22 18.23 -1.50 -11.69
N GLN A 23 18.65 -0.29 -11.35
CA GLN A 23 18.54 0.22 -9.98
C GLN A 23 17.06 0.34 -9.62
N VAL A 24 16.65 -0.08 -8.39
CA VAL A 24 15.28 0.23 -7.92
C VAL A 24 15.13 1.74 -7.93
N ALA A 25 14.12 2.20 -8.63
CA ALA A 25 13.75 3.59 -8.55
C ALA A 25 13.33 3.90 -7.11
N ILE A 26 13.94 4.93 -6.51
CA ILE A 26 13.36 5.59 -5.37
C ILE A 26 12.02 6.14 -5.84
N THR A 27 10.93 5.63 -5.28
CA THR A 27 9.59 6.10 -5.67
C THR A 27 9.32 7.44 -5.02
N ALA A 28 8.65 8.34 -5.74
CA ALA A 28 8.06 9.54 -5.17
C ALA A 28 6.88 9.15 -4.25
N VAL A 29 6.46 10.06 -3.39
CA VAL A 29 5.24 9.99 -2.56
C VAL A 29 5.05 8.65 -1.83
N PRO A 30 6.04 8.18 -1.06
CA PRO A 30 5.96 6.89 -0.36
C PRO A 30 4.82 6.82 0.66
N PHE A 31 4.22 7.94 1.04
CA PHE A 31 3.08 8.01 1.94
C PHE A 31 1.86 7.22 1.44
N LEU A 32 1.76 6.98 0.13
CA LEU A 32 0.72 6.16 -0.48
C LEU A 32 0.82 4.67 -0.12
N GLN A 33 1.93 4.24 0.50
CA GLN A 33 2.13 2.87 0.97
C GLN A 33 1.85 2.70 2.46
N ILE A 34 1.66 3.81 3.20
CA ILE A 34 1.38 3.76 4.64
C ILE A 34 -0.01 3.17 4.85
N GLU A 35 -0.11 2.19 5.73
CA GLU A 35 -1.37 1.53 6.10
C GLU A 35 -2.33 2.54 6.72
N PRO A 36 -3.57 2.65 6.18
CA PRO A 36 -4.43 3.76 6.56
C PRO A 36 -5.26 3.53 7.82
N ASP A 37 -5.44 2.27 8.24
CA ASP A 37 -6.35 1.94 9.33
C ASP A 37 -5.71 1.06 10.40
N SER A 38 -6.22 1.17 11.63
CA SER A 38 -5.70 0.42 12.77
C SER A 38 -5.95 -1.08 12.66
N ARG A 39 -7.02 -1.51 11.94
CA ARG A 39 -7.33 -2.94 11.79
C ARG A 39 -6.25 -3.65 10.97
N GLY A 40 -6.01 -3.20 9.74
CA GLY A 40 -5.00 -3.80 8.86
C GLY A 40 -3.58 -3.65 9.41
N ALA A 41 -3.25 -2.50 9.99
CA ALA A 41 -1.97 -2.28 10.66
C ALA A 41 -1.77 -3.22 11.86
N GLY A 42 -2.80 -3.47 12.67
CA GLY A 42 -2.76 -4.40 13.79
C GLY A 42 -2.67 -5.88 13.38
N MET A 43 -2.87 -6.17 12.10
CA MET A 43 -2.82 -7.51 11.50
C MET A 43 -1.59 -7.70 10.61
N GLY A 44 -0.48 -7.01 10.86
CA GLY A 44 0.76 -7.16 10.08
C GLY A 44 0.62 -6.66 8.63
N ASN A 45 -0.14 -5.59 8.40
CA ASN A 45 -0.39 -5.01 7.09
C ASN A 45 -1.13 -5.95 6.13
N THR A 46 -2.17 -6.61 6.63
CA THR A 46 -3.06 -7.46 5.83
C THR A 46 -4.43 -6.83 5.69
N GLY A 47 -5.01 -6.89 4.50
CA GLY A 47 -6.31 -6.29 4.25
C GLY A 47 -6.92 -6.63 2.89
N VAL A 48 -6.12 -7.12 1.93
CA VAL A 48 -6.53 -7.33 0.53
C VAL A 48 -7.70 -8.30 0.40
N ALA A 49 -7.69 -9.39 1.14
CA ALA A 49 -8.74 -10.40 1.06
C ALA A 49 -9.83 -10.24 2.13
N ILE A 50 -9.62 -9.39 3.14
CA ILE A 50 -10.62 -9.05 4.15
C ILE A 50 -11.60 -8.02 3.58
N ALA A 51 -11.15 -6.81 3.27
CA ALA A 51 -11.79 -5.70 2.56
C ALA A 51 -13.31 -5.57 2.77
N ASP A 52 -13.77 -5.61 4.05
CA ASP A 52 -15.18 -5.67 4.44
C ASP A 52 -15.70 -4.41 5.16
N ASN A 53 -14.88 -3.35 5.22
CA ASN A 53 -15.19 -2.05 5.82
C ASN A 53 -14.83 -0.89 4.86
N ALA A 54 -14.93 0.36 5.31
CA ALA A 54 -14.59 1.53 4.50
C ALA A 54 -13.13 1.54 4.03
N SER A 55 -12.18 0.97 4.79
CA SER A 55 -10.77 0.88 4.40
C SER A 55 -10.52 -0.03 3.18
N ALA A 56 -11.55 -0.74 2.68
CA ALA A 56 -11.51 -1.43 1.39
C ALA A 56 -11.07 -0.51 0.24
N LEU A 57 -11.35 0.82 0.33
CA LEU A 57 -10.91 1.79 -0.67
C LEU A 57 -9.38 1.81 -0.86
N PHE A 58 -8.63 1.50 0.18
CA PHE A 58 -7.17 1.38 0.13
C PHE A 58 -6.71 -0.06 -0.15
N TRP A 59 -7.27 -1.03 0.60
CA TRP A 59 -6.78 -2.40 0.55
C TRP A 59 -7.18 -3.12 -0.72
N ASN A 60 -8.47 -3.07 -1.08
CA ASN A 60 -9.04 -3.73 -2.24
C ASN A 60 -10.42 -3.16 -2.56
N PRO A 61 -10.53 -2.21 -3.48
CA PRO A 61 -11.80 -1.60 -3.88
C PRO A 61 -12.89 -2.59 -4.31
N ALA A 62 -12.53 -3.78 -4.81
CA ALA A 62 -13.51 -4.82 -5.15
C ALA A 62 -14.32 -5.28 -3.93
N GLY A 63 -13.77 -5.13 -2.71
CA GLY A 63 -14.46 -5.43 -1.47
C GLY A 63 -15.75 -4.62 -1.26
N LEU A 64 -15.82 -3.41 -1.81
CA LEU A 64 -17.02 -2.57 -1.75
C LEU A 64 -18.26 -3.25 -2.36
N ALA A 65 -18.06 -4.07 -3.37
CA ALA A 65 -19.15 -4.77 -4.05
C ALA A 65 -19.92 -5.75 -3.13
N PHE A 66 -19.26 -6.27 -2.09
CA PHE A 66 -19.85 -7.18 -1.11
C PHE A 66 -20.46 -6.47 0.11
N GLN A 67 -20.39 -5.13 0.16
CA GLN A 67 -20.80 -4.32 1.32
C GLN A 67 -22.14 -3.58 1.06
N LYS A 68 -23.12 -4.28 0.49
CA LYS A 68 -24.42 -3.72 0.17
C LYS A 68 -25.20 -3.36 1.45
N GLY A 69 -25.85 -2.19 1.42
CA GLY A 69 -26.69 -1.72 2.53
C GLY A 69 -25.92 -1.30 3.79
N SER A 70 -24.61 -1.18 3.71
CA SER A 70 -23.75 -0.73 4.81
C SER A 70 -23.04 0.56 4.45
N ASN A 71 -23.37 1.63 5.15
CA ASN A 71 -22.72 2.93 5.03
C ASN A 71 -21.77 3.11 6.20
N GLN A 72 -20.59 3.62 5.97
CA GLN A 72 -19.58 3.79 7.01
C GLN A 72 -18.67 4.96 6.70
N ALA A 73 -18.31 5.72 7.72
CA ALA A 73 -17.22 6.68 7.70
C ALA A 73 -16.17 6.31 8.74
N SER A 74 -14.92 6.62 8.47
CA SER A 74 -13.83 6.40 9.43
C SER A 74 -12.79 7.51 9.32
N ILE A 75 -12.21 7.86 10.47
CA ILE A 75 -11.01 8.68 10.58
C ILE A 75 -9.95 7.92 11.34
N THR A 76 -8.74 7.93 10.83
CA THR A 76 -7.56 7.36 11.49
C THR A 76 -6.52 8.45 11.67
N HIS A 77 -5.93 8.49 12.86
CA HIS A 77 -4.79 9.34 13.20
C HIS A 77 -3.64 8.49 13.68
N SER A 78 -2.42 8.83 13.22
CA SER A 78 -1.18 8.20 13.66
C SER A 78 -0.07 9.23 13.80
N ASN A 79 0.57 9.27 14.96
CA ASN A 79 1.86 9.96 15.10
C ASN A 79 2.89 9.19 14.26
N TRP A 80 3.31 9.81 13.14
CA TRP A 80 4.21 9.17 12.21
C TRP A 80 5.65 9.33 12.68
N LEU A 81 6.45 8.25 12.62
CA LEU A 81 7.85 8.23 13.04
C LEU A 81 8.07 8.76 14.48
N ALA A 82 7.22 8.33 15.41
CA ALA A 82 7.19 8.79 16.80
C ALA A 82 8.57 8.69 17.53
N ASN A 83 9.42 7.78 17.08
CA ASN A 83 10.76 7.57 17.65
C ASN A 83 11.71 8.77 17.41
N PHE A 84 11.46 9.61 16.42
CA PHE A 84 12.27 10.82 16.19
C PHE A 84 11.94 11.97 17.14
N ASN A 85 10.92 11.84 18.00
CA ASN A 85 10.44 12.88 18.91
C ASN A 85 10.12 14.22 18.22
N VAL A 86 9.68 14.17 16.97
CA VAL A 86 9.18 15.31 16.20
C VAL A 86 7.66 15.34 16.34
N SER A 87 7.14 16.33 17.05
CA SER A 87 5.74 16.37 17.48
C SER A 87 4.76 16.70 16.36
N ASP A 88 5.23 17.21 15.23
CA ASP A 88 4.41 17.67 14.10
C ASP A 88 4.43 16.71 12.90
N LEU A 89 5.01 15.50 13.05
CA LEU A 89 4.92 14.42 12.06
C LEU A 89 3.67 13.58 12.34
N PHE A 90 2.68 13.62 11.46
CA PHE A 90 1.50 12.78 11.61
C PHE A 90 0.88 12.38 10.27
N TYR A 91 0.17 11.28 10.30
CA TYR A 91 -0.58 10.73 9.18
C TYR A 91 -2.05 10.61 9.54
N ASP A 92 -2.89 11.21 8.71
CA ASP A 92 -4.35 11.17 8.84
C ASP A 92 -4.97 10.51 7.61
N TYR A 93 -5.98 9.69 7.86
CA TYR A 93 -6.78 9.06 6.82
C TYR A 93 -8.26 9.21 7.14
N VAL A 94 -8.99 9.84 6.23
CA VAL A 94 -10.46 9.97 6.32
C VAL A 94 -11.06 9.21 5.15
N VAL A 95 -12.03 8.36 5.43
CA VAL A 95 -12.67 7.52 4.41
C VAL A 95 -14.16 7.39 4.68
N GLY A 96 -14.94 7.37 3.61
CA GLY A 96 -16.36 7.10 3.67
C GLY A 96 -16.80 6.21 2.51
N LYS A 97 -17.75 5.33 2.79
CA LYS A 97 -18.45 4.53 1.77
C LYS A 97 -19.95 4.68 1.91
N TYR A 98 -20.63 4.64 0.79
CA TYR A 98 -22.08 4.78 0.73
C TYR A 98 -22.68 3.83 -0.31
N TYR A 99 -23.68 3.08 0.10
CA TYR A 99 -24.42 2.20 -0.81
C TYR A 99 -25.54 2.96 -1.50
N ILE A 100 -25.60 2.88 -2.84
CA ILE A 100 -26.64 3.47 -3.66
C ILE A 100 -27.38 2.33 -4.33
N GLU A 101 -28.69 2.23 -4.08
CA GLU A 101 -29.54 1.21 -4.71
C GLU A 101 -29.50 1.34 -6.23
N GLY A 102 -29.33 0.21 -6.92
CA GLY A 102 -29.22 0.14 -8.39
C GLY A 102 -27.84 0.50 -8.95
N ILE A 103 -26.94 1.11 -8.16
CA ILE A 103 -25.56 1.45 -8.56
C ILE A 103 -24.55 0.55 -7.87
N GLY A 104 -24.66 0.37 -6.55
CA GLY A 104 -23.71 -0.35 -5.73
C GLY A 104 -23.04 0.56 -4.69
N THR A 105 -21.93 0.09 -4.10
CA THR A 105 -21.21 0.86 -3.09
C THR A 105 -20.09 1.68 -3.73
N ILE A 106 -20.14 2.98 -3.50
CA ILE A 106 -19.10 3.95 -3.84
C ILE A 106 -18.38 4.42 -2.57
N GLY A 107 -17.19 4.97 -2.70
CA GLY A 107 -16.51 5.56 -1.58
C GLY A 107 -15.51 6.64 -1.98
N ALA A 108 -15.14 7.47 -1.01
CA ALA A 108 -14.10 8.47 -1.17
C ALA A 108 -13.17 8.46 0.05
N HIS A 109 -11.92 8.84 -0.15
CA HIS A 109 -10.94 8.96 0.92
C HIS A 109 -10.03 10.16 0.72
N LEU A 110 -9.53 10.67 1.84
CA LEU A 110 -8.48 11.67 1.91
C LEU A 110 -7.34 11.10 2.77
N THR A 111 -6.14 11.11 2.23
CA THR A 111 -4.90 10.81 2.94
C THR A 111 -4.10 12.08 3.09
N TYR A 112 -3.61 12.36 4.29
CA TYR A 112 -2.78 13.52 4.60
C TYR A 112 -1.58 13.11 5.42
N LEU A 113 -0.37 13.38 4.93
CA LEU A 113 0.87 13.25 5.67
C LEU A 113 1.44 14.63 5.94
N ASN A 114 1.54 15.02 7.21
CA ASN A 114 2.26 16.20 7.62
C ASN A 114 3.71 15.84 7.96
N LEU A 115 4.65 16.50 7.28
CA LEU A 115 6.09 16.32 7.50
C LEU A 115 6.68 17.46 8.34
N GLY A 116 5.82 18.33 8.85
CA GLY A 116 6.18 19.40 9.76
C GLY A 116 6.85 20.61 9.11
N GLU A 117 7.28 21.55 9.97
CA GLU A 117 8.04 22.74 9.57
C GLU A 117 9.48 22.33 9.21
N GLN A 118 9.93 22.75 8.03
CA GLN A 118 11.30 22.63 7.56
C GLN A 118 12.00 23.98 7.61
N ILE A 119 13.28 23.96 7.92
CA ILE A 119 14.11 25.16 7.99
C ILE A 119 15.19 25.05 6.92
N GLU A 120 15.19 26.00 6.01
CA GLU A 120 16.28 26.19 5.06
C GLU A 120 17.41 26.97 5.72
N THR A 121 18.63 26.49 5.61
CA THR A 121 19.84 27.13 6.16
C THR A 121 20.85 27.40 5.04
N TYR A 122 21.81 28.30 5.30
CA TYR A 122 22.96 28.49 4.43
C TYR A 122 23.88 27.25 4.45
N GLU A 123 24.63 27.05 3.36
CA GLU A 123 25.65 25.98 3.31
C GLU A 123 26.75 26.17 4.36
N ASP A 124 27.08 27.41 4.69
CA ASP A 124 28.17 27.80 5.58
C ASP A 124 27.75 27.90 7.06
N GLY A 125 26.46 27.67 7.40
CA GLY A 125 26.03 27.81 8.79
C GLY A 125 24.57 27.51 9.09
N PRO A 126 24.21 27.39 10.38
CA PRO A 126 22.86 27.01 10.82
C PRO A 126 21.84 28.16 10.75
N GLU A 127 22.22 29.33 10.25
CA GLU A 127 21.33 30.50 10.19
C GLU A 127 20.15 30.21 9.26
N PRO A 128 18.91 30.40 9.71
CA PRO A 128 17.74 30.14 8.89
C PRO A 128 17.56 31.17 7.79
N ILE A 129 17.43 30.73 6.55
CA ILE A 129 17.07 31.54 5.38
C ILE A 129 15.55 31.68 5.29
N SER A 130 14.86 30.54 5.36
CA SER A 130 13.41 30.47 5.26
C SER A 130 12.81 29.32 6.07
N ARG A 131 11.50 29.36 6.28
CA ARG A 131 10.73 28.27 6.88
C ARG A 131 9.55 27.95 5.99
N PHE A 132 9.26 26.65 5.82
CA PHE A 132 8.13 26.20 5.04
C PHE A 132 7.57 24.90 5.65
N ASN A 133 6.30 24.61 5.36
CA ASN A 133 5.69 23.35 5.80
C ASN A 133 5.72 22.35 4.65
N SER A 134 6.16 21.14 4.97
CA SER A 134 6.16 20.00 4.04
C SER A 134 4.97 19.11 4.33
N TYR A 135 4.22 18.76 3.29
CA TYR A 135 3.07 17.84 3.40
C TYR A 135 2.75 17.14 2.09
N GLU A 136 2.06 16.05 2.20
CA GLU A 136 1.57 15.26 1.06
C GLU A 136 0.08 14.93 1.24
N VAL A 137 -0.67 14.99 0.14
CA VAL A 137 -2.13 14.77 0.13
C VAL A 137 -2.51 13.85 -1.02
N ALA A 138 -3.44 12.94 -0.75
CA ALA A 138 -4.11 12.18 -1.79
C ALA A 138 -5.62 12.16 -1.56
N LEU A 139 -6.38 12.52 -2.60
CA LEU A 139 -7.84 12.43 -2.63
C LEU A 139 -8.25 11.36 -3.62
N GLY A 140 -9.02 10.36 -3.19
CA GLY A 140 -9.44 9.27 -4.06
C GLY A 140 -10.93 8.95 -3.99
N GLY A 141 -11.43 8.40 -5.10
CA GLY A 141 -12.77 7.82 -5.20
C GLY A 141 -12.70 6.38 -5.71
N SER A 142 -13.55 5.51 -5.20
CA SER A 142 -13.52 4.08 -5.50
C SER A 142 -14.91 3.53 -5.77
N TYR A 143 -14.95 2.49 -6.60
CA TYR A 143 -16.16 1.75 -6.92
C TYR A 143 -15.86 0.26 -7.03
N GLY A 144 -16.75 -0.58 -6.45
CA GLY A 144 -16.71 -2.03 -6.57
C GLY A 144 -17.92 -2.56 -7.33
N TYR A 145 -17.68 -3.44 -8.29
CA TYR A 145 -18.72 -4.08 -9.10
C TYR A 145 -18.74 -5.58 -8.88
N GLN A 146 -19.90 -6.11 -8.48
CA GLN A 146 -20.11 -7.54 -8.28
C GLN A 146 -20.41 -8.21 -9.63
N VAL A 147 -19.44 -8.98 -10.14
CA VAL A 147 -19.56 -9.71 -11.41
C VAL A 147 -20.41 -10.98 -11.24
N SER A 148 -20.24 -11.67 -10.10
CA SER A 148 -21.01 -12.85 -9.72
C SER A 148 -21.24 -12.89 -8.20
N LYS A 149 -22.00 -13.87 -7.71
CA LYS A 149 -22.22 -14.06 -6.26
C LYS A 149 -20.91 -14.05 -5.46
N ASN A 150 -19.85 -14.64 -6.01
CA ASN A 150 -18.60 -14.91 -5.34
C ASN A 150 -17.43 -14.05 -5.84
N PHE A 151 -17.59 -13.29 -6.93
CA PHE A 151 -16.50 -12.56 -7.57
C PHE A 151 -16.88 -11.12 -7.86
N ALA A 152 -15.98 -10.22 -7.49
CA ALA A 152 -16.09 -8.79 -7.71
C ALA A 152 -14.79 -8.20 -8.29
N VAL A 153 -14.93 -7.08 -8.97
CA VAL A 153 -13.84 -6.22 -9.44
C VAL A 153 -14.00 -4.82 -8.87
N GLY A 154 -12.91 -4.11 -8.74
CA GLY A 154 -12.93 -2.75 -8.21
C GLY A 154 -11.88 -1.86 -8.85
N SER A 155 -12.15 -0.57 -8.82
CA SER A 155 -11.23 0.46 -9.31
C SER A 155 -11.29 1.69 -8.43
N SER A 156 -10.17 2.40 -8.37
CA SER A 156 -10.07 3.71 -7.72
C SER A 156 -9.40 4.71 -8.67
N LEU A 157 -9.77 5.97 -8.52
CA LEU A 157 -9.06 7.11 -9.11
C LEU A 157 -8.55 7.98 -7.96
N ARG A 158 -7.29 8.40 -8.04
CA ARG A 158 -6.62 9.19 -7.00
C ARG A 158 -5.91 10.39 -7.58
N LEU A 159 -6.10 11.55 -6.96
CA LEU A 159 -5.35 12.78 -7.20
C LEU A 159 -4.28 12.90 -6.11
N ILE A 160 -3.05 13.19 -6.48
CA ILE A 160 -1.89 13.23 -5.60
C ILE A 160 -1.25 14.61 -5.69
N TYR A 161 -0.93 15.19 -4.54
CA TYR A 161 -0.21 16.44 -4.43
C TYR A 161 0.85 16.32 -3.33
N SER A 162 2.07 16.72 -3.64
CA SER A 162 3.22 16.66 -2.73
C SER A 162 3.96 17.99 -2.74
N SER A 163 4.06 18.61 -1.57
CA SER A 163 4.78 19.86 -1.31
C SER A 163 5.88 19.60 -0.30
N LEU A 164 7.04 19.14 -0.78
CA LEU A 164 8.18 18.80 0.07
C LEU A 164 9.08 20.01 0.34
N ALA A 165 9.23 20.86 -0.68
CA ALA A 165 9.95 22.13 -0.58
C ALA A 165 9.34 23.10 -1.60
N SER A 166 8.84 24.25 -1.17
CA SER A 166 8.19 25.21 -2.04
C SER A 166 8.94 26.54 -2.05
N GLY A 167 9.32 26.98 -3.25
CA GLY A 167 10.00 28.27 -3.43
C GLY A 167 11.49 28.27 -3.13
N THR A 168 12.04 27.20 -2.59
CA THR A 168 13.46 27.01 -2.27
C THR A 168 14.30 26.77 -3.50
N SER A 169 15.49 27.33 -3.56
CA SER A 169 16.45 27.04 -4.63
C SER A 169 17.46 26.01 -4.15
N VAL A 170 17.48 24.83 -4.77
CA VAL A 170 18.52 23.83 -4.55
C VAL A 170 19.44 23.88 -5.76
N SER A 171 20.70 24.19 -5.56
CA SER A 171 21.71 24.25 -6.63
C SER A 171 21.28 25.08 -7.84
N ALA A 172 20.74 26.30 -7.61
CA ALA A 172 20.17 27.19 -8.62
C ALA A 172 18.88 26.68 -9.32
N GLN A 173 18.28 25.60 -8.86
CA GLN A 173 17.00 25.09 -9.37
C GLN A 173 15.87 25.40 -8.39
N LYS A 174 14.75 25.87 -8.94
CA LYS A 174 13.53 26.10 -8.14
C LYS A 174 12.81 24.77 -7.92
N VAL A 175 12.50 24.47 -6.67
CA VAL A 175 11.68 23.32 -6.31
C VAL A 175 10.20 23.77 -6.26
N ASN A 176 9.35 23.06 -6.98
CA ASN A 176 7.91 23.29 -7.03
C ASN A 176 7.16 22.09 -6.45
N PRO A 177 5.95 22.26 -5.93
CA PRO A 177 5.10 21.15 -5.56
C PRO A 177 4.84 20.23 -6.76
N GLY A 178 4.89 18.92 -6.51
CA GLY A 178 4.59 17.91 -7.52
C GLY A 178 3.12 17.47 -7.45
N SER A 179 2.56 17.09 -8.59
CA SER A 179 1.22 16.49 -8.66
C SER A 179 1.17 15.33 -9.63
N SER A 180 0.28 14.37 -9.37
CA SER A 180 0.04 13.22 -10.25
C SER A 180 -1.38 12.70 -10.08
N VAL A 181 -1.74 11.76 -10.95
CA VAL A 181 -2.97 10.99 -10.88
C VAL A 181 -2.63 9.51 -10.86
N ALA A 182 -3.44 8.71 -10.18
CA ALA A 182 -3.25 7.27 -10.14
C ALA A 182 -4.57 6.53 -10.24
N VAL A 183 -4.52 5.31 -10.77
CA VAL A 183 -5.64 4.37 -10.84
C VAL A 183 -5.26 3.10 -10.08
N ASP A 184 -6.22 2.53 -9.38
CA ASP A 184 -6.10 1.19 -8.80
C ASP A 184 -7.04 0.23 -9.53
N LEU A 185 -6.60 -1.02 -9.69
CA LEU A 185 -7.39 -2.11 -10.26
C LEU A 185 -7.34 -3.31 -9.32
N SER A 186 -8.49 -3.88 -9.02
CA SER A 186 -8.57 -4.94 -8.04
C SER A 186 -9.61 -5.98 -8.35
N PHE A 187 -9.46 -7.16 -7.74
CA PHE A 187 -10.51 -8.17 -7.69
C PHE A 187 -10.56 -8.83 -6.30
N LEU A 188 -11.72 -9.39 -5.98
CA LEU A 188 -11.95 -10.16 -4.77
C LEU A 188 -12.87 -11.34 -5.08
N TYR A 189 -12.44 -12.53 -4.67
CA TYR A 189 -13.22 -13.74 -4.67
C TYR A 189 -13.50 -14.19 -3.23
N LYS A 190 -14.76 -14.54 -2.94
CA LYS A 190 -15.18 -15.12 -1.65
C LYS A 190 -15.93 -16.42 -1.94
N THR A 191 -15.58 -17.50 -1.25
CA THR A 191 -16.37 -18.74 -1.33
C THR A 191 -17.77 -18.51 -0.71
N ASP A 192 -18.69 -19.39 -1.01
CA ASP A 192 -19.85 -19.54 -0.13
C ASP A 192 -19.38 -19.98 1.26
N ILE A 193 -20.17 -19.71 2.27
CA ILE A 193 -19.95 -20.26 3.60
C ILE A 193 -20.09 -21.78 3.51
N PHE A 194 -19.15 -22.51 4.07
CA PHE A 194 -19.12 -23.96 4.07
C PHE A 194 -18.85 -24.50 5.48
N ALA A 195 -19.35 -25.67 5.78
CA ALA A 195 -19.11 -26.30 7.07
C ALA A 195 -17.72 -26.95 7.14
N LEU A 196 -16.92 -26.57 8.15
CA LEU A 196 -15.66 -27.19 8.50
C LEU A 196 -15.72 -27.70 9.94
N GLY A 197 -15.78 -29.02 10.11
CA GLY A 197 -15.93 -29.62 11.45
C GLY A 197 -17.23 -29.23 12.18
N GLY A 198 -18.29 -28.91 11.39
CA GLY A 198 -19.57 -28.45 11.94
C GLY A 198 -19.64 -26.95 12.22
N ARG A 199 -18.62 -26.17 11.88
CA ARG A 199 -18.52 -24.72 12.05
C ARG A 199 -18.58 -24.02 10.70
N ASP A 200 -19.10 -22.80 10.67
CA ASP A 200 -19.12 -21.97 9.48
C ASP A 200 -17.74 -21.44 9.17
N ALA A 201 -17.33 -21.65 7.93
CA ALA A 201 -16.04 -21.18 7.42
C ALA A 201 -16.21 -20.49 6.06
N GLN A 202 -15.36 -19.51 5.77
CA GLN A 202 -15.30 -18.84 4.49
C GLN A 202 -13.85 -18.56 4.11
N PHE A 203 -13.50 -18.83 2.86
CA PHE A 203 -12.21 -18.47 2.27
C PHE A 203 -12.38 -17.31 1.31
N SER A 204 -11.46 -16.36 1.31
CA SER A 204 -11.38 -15.27 0.36
C SER A 204 -9.98 -15.12 -0.21
N PHE A 205 -9.89 -14.66 -1.45
CA PHE A 205 -8.65 -14.39 -2.15
C PHE A 205 -8.83 -13.16 -3.05
N GLY A 206 -7.84 -12.27 -3.05
CA GLY A 206 -7.92 -11.04 -3.83
C GLY A 206 -6.57 -10.49 -4.26
N SER A 207 -6.64 -9.49 -5.11
CA SER A 207 -5.48 -8.73 -5.55
C SER A 207 -5.85 -7.26 -5.72
N ASN A 208 -4.88 -6.40 -5.47
CA ASN A 208 -4.96 -4.98 -5.77
C ASN A 208 -3.64 -4.51 -6.38
N LEU A 209 -3.70 -3.99 -7.59
CA LEU A 209 -2.63 -3.25 -8.25
C LEU A 209 -2.94 -1.76 -8.10
N SER A 210 -2.24 -1.10 -7.19
CA SER A 210 -2.49 0.28 -6.82
C SER A 210 -1.43 1.25 -7.34
N ASN A 211 -1.81 2.53 -7.42
CA ASN A 211 -0.96 3.65 -7.80
C ASN A 211 -0.41 3.57 -9.24
N ILE A 212 -1.18 3.04 -10.18
CA ILE A 212 -0.83 3.04 -11.61
C ILE A 212 -0.98 4.47 -12.12
N GLY A 213 0.12 5.14 -12.43
CA GLY A 213 0.06 6.52 -12.89
C GLY A 213 1.42 7.09 -13.32
N PRO A 214 1.43 8.28 -13.92
CA PRO A 214 2.67 8.96 -14.29
C PRO A 214 3.48 9.35 -13.06
N GLY A 215 4.80 9.38 -13.19
CA GLY A 215 5.71 9.85 -12.13
C GLY A 215 5.51 11.32 -11.78
N ILE A 216 6.05 11.73 -10.64
CA ILE A 216 6.05 13.10 -10.12
C ILE A 216 7.36 13.79 -10.46
N GLN A 217 7.29 15.08 -10.71
CA GLN A 217 8.42 15.96 -10.97
C GLN A 217 8.36 17.16 -10.02
N TYR A 218 9.48 17.46 -9.36
CA TYR A 218 9.59 18.57 -8.40
C TYR A 218 10.44 19.73 -8.93
N THR A 219 11.24 19.53 -9.97
CA THR A 219 12.09 20.58 -10.57
C THR A 219 11.94 20.58 -12.08
N ASP A 220 12.09 21.74 -12.72
CA ASP A 220 11.86 21.89 -14.16
C ASP A 220 12.83 21.07 -15.03
N ASN A 221 14.02 20.80 -14.52
CA ASN A 221 15.08 20.05 -15.23
C ASN A 221 15.27 18.64 -14.70
N ALA A 222 14.49 18.22 -13.67
CA ALA A 222 14.64 16.91 -13.08
C ALA A 222 13.82 15.85 -13.82
N GLN A 223 14.33 14.66 -13.76
CA GLN A 223 13.64 13.47 -14.14
C GLN A 223 12.40 13.26 -13.27
N LYS A 224 11.37 12.64 -13.82
CA LYS A 224 10.18 12.23 -13.06
C LYS A 224 10.48 10.96 -12.25
N ASP A 225 10.20 11.01 -10.96
CA ASP A 225 10.26 9.84 -10.11
C ASP A 225 8.95 9.04 -10.19
N PRO A 226 8.98 7.70 -10.29
CA PRO A 226 7.79 6.88 -10.45
C PRO A 226 6.94 6.91 -9.18
N LEU A 227 5.63 6.74 -9.35
CA LEU A 227 4.74 6.46 -8.22
C LEU A 227 5.07 5.09 -7.60
N PRO A 228 4.78 4.88 -6.31
CA PRO A 228 4.94 3.59 -5.64
C PRO A 228 3.84 2.62 -6.08
N GLN A 229 3.90 2.23 -7.35
CA GLN A 229 2.98 1.26 -7.92
C GLN A 229 3.16 -0.06 -7.20
N LEU A 230 2.09 -0.59 -6.60
CA LEU A 230 2.17 -1.71 -5.68
C LEU A 230 1.19 -2.81 -6.09
N LEU A 231 1.72 -3.98 -6.36
CA LEU A 231 0.93 -5.19 -6.56
C LEU A 231 0.83 -5.95 -5.24
N ARG A 232 -0.39 -6.21 -4.81
CA ARG A 232 -0.71 -7.02 -3.62
C ARG A 232 -1.56 -8.22 -3.99
N PHE A 233 -1.26 -9.36 -3.43
CA PHE A 233 -2.09 -10.56 -3.40
C PHE A 233 -2.36 -10.94 -1.96
N GLY A 234 -3.60 -11.27 -1.64
CA GLY A 234 -3.96 -11.67 -0.29
C GLY A 234 -4.97 -12.79 -0.26
N TRP A 235 -4.93 -13.56 0.83
CA TRP A 235 -5.97 -14.51 1.18
C TRP A 235 -6.38 -14.33 2.64
N ALA A 236 -7.63 -14.68 2.94
CA ALA A 236 -8.12 -14.73 4.30
C ALA A 236 -9.02 -15.96 4.51
N PHE A 237 -8.96 -16.49 5.71
CA PHE A 237 -9.77 -17.61 6.15
C PHE A 237 -10.50 -17.24 7.42
N HIS A 238 -11.82 -17.20 7.36
CA HIS A 238 -12.72 -16.93 8.47
C HIS A 238 -13.30 -18.24 8.98
N LEU A 239 -13.36 -18.39 10.29
CA LEU A 239 -13.91 -19.56 10.97
C LEU A 239 -14.67 -19.15 12.23
N ASP A 240 -15.92 -19.55 12.33
CA ASP A 240 -16.67 -19.48 13.58
C ASP A 240 -16.22 -20.62 14.51
N LEU A 241 -15.94 -20.27 15.77
CA LEU A 241 -15.41 -21.24 16.76
C LEU A 241 -16.52 -21.90 17.56
N ASP A 242 -17.74 -21.36 17.53
CA ASP A 242 -18.95 -21.89 18.16
C ASP A 242 -20.13 -21.91 17.18
N ASP A 243 -21.22 -22.54 17.59
CA ASP A 243 -22.43 -22.70 16.75
C ASP A 243 -23.23 -21.40 16.64
N GLU A 244 -23.08 -20.52 17.61
CA GLU A 244 -23.79 -19.25 17.70
C GLU A 244 -23.07 -18.13 16.92
N GLY A 245 -21.85 -18.36 16.42
CA GLY A 245 -21.00 -17.35 15.75
C GLY A 245 -20.54 -16.22 16.67
N ILE A 246 -20.55 -16.46 18.00
CA ILE A 246 -20.13 -15.47 19.01
C ILE A 246 -18.62 -15.30 18.97
N ASN A 247 -17.89 -16.40 18.77
CA ASN A 247 -16.43 -16.42 18.69
C ASN A 247 -15.99 -16.68 17.26
N ARG A 248 -15.32 -15.72 16.65
CA ARG A 248 -14.83 -15.83 15.26
C ARG A 248 -13.34 -15.54 15.18
N ILE A 249 -12.63 -16.30 14.36
CA ILE A 249 -11.23 -16.11 14.05
C ILE A 249 -11.05 -15.83 12.56
N THR A 250 -10.12 -14.94 12.23
CA THR A 250 -9.69 -14.67 10.86
C THR A 250 -8.18 -14.79 10.78
N LEU A 251 -7.71 -15.65 9.88
CA LEU A 251 -6.31 -15.70 9.46
C LEU A 251 -6.19 -15.01 8.12
N ALA A 252 -5.20 -14.14 7.95
CA ALA A 252 -4.96 -13.44 6.69
C ALA A 252 -3.47 -13.36 6.39
N ASN A 253 -3.15 -13.32 5.09
CA ASN A 253 -1.80 -13.11 4.60
C ASN A 253 -1.86 -12.29 3.32
N ASP A 254 -1.02 -11.26 3.25
CA ASP A 254 -0.83 -10.45 2.06
C ASP A 254 0.64 -10.54 1.63
N ILE A 255 0.86 -10.72 0.33
CA ILE A 255 2.17 -10.68 -0.31
C ILE A 255 2.14 -9.51 -1.29
N SER A 256 3.11 -8.62 -1.17
CA SER A 256 3.15 -7.41 -1.98
C SER A 256 4.52 -7.17 -2.60
N LYS A 257 4.54 -6.44 -3.71
CA LYS A 257 5.75 -6.11 -4.45
C LYS A 257 5.59 -4.76 -5.13
N ILE A 258 6.63 -3.91 -5.02
CA ILE A 258 6.71 -2.64 -5.74
C ILE A 258 7.01 -2.91 -7.22
N MET A 259 6.15 -2.36 -8.09
CA MET A 259 6.21 -2.48 -9.55
C MET A 259 6.73 -1.17 -10.16
N ALA A 260 7.87 -0.69 -9.67
CA ALA A 260 8.55 0.50 -10.19
C ALA A 260 9.98 0.12 -10.63
N ARG A 261 10.44 0.69 -11.74
CA ARG A 261 11.77 0.45 -12.29
C ARG A 261 12.32 1.71 -12.95
N THR A 262 13.63 1.83 -12.94
CA THR A 262 14.37 2.74 -13.78
C THR A 262 15.10 1.97 -14.89
N LYS A 263 15.39 2.64 -15.97
CA LYS A 263 16.19 2.12 -17.09
C LYS A 263 17.25 3.13 -17.49
N PRO A 264 18.43 2.69 -17.93
CA PRO A 264 19.43 3.60 -18.48
C PRO A 264 18.95 4.16 -19.81
N VAL A 265 19.17 5.45 -20.00
CA VAL A 265 19.00 6.14 -21.27
C VAL A 265 20.37 6.69 -21.66
N TYR A 266 20.81 6.36 -22.85
CA TYR A 266 22.08 6.79 -23.42
C TYR A 266 21.84 7.97 -24.34
N THR A 267 22.45 9.12 -24.04
CA THR A 267 22.44 10.31 -24.91
C THR A 267 23.85 10.53 -25.45
N THR A 268 23.96 10.78 -26.74
CA THR A 268 25.25 11.11 -27.32
C THR A 268 25.34 12.63 -27.45
N ASP A 269 26.33 13.22 -26.81
CA ASP A 269 26.60 14.64 -26.89
C ASP A 269 27.20 15.04 -28.24
N ASN A 270 27.25 16.35 -28.48
CA ASN A 270 27.77 16.91 -29.74
C ASN A 270 29.27 16.60 -29.99
N ASP A 271 30.02 16.22 -28.95
CA ASP A 271 31.43 15.80 -29.03
C ASP A 271 31.59 14.28 -29.23
N GLY A 272 30.46 13.52 -29.30
CA GLY A 272 30.46 12.08 -29.48
C GLY A 272 30.59 11.28 -28.15
N SER A 273 30.63 11.95 -27.01
CA SER A 273 30.57 11.27 -25.70
C SER A 273 29.18 10.71 -25.43
N ILE A 274 29.13 9.54 -24.72
CA ILE A 274 27.89 8.92 -24.34
C ILE A 274 27.65 9.26 -22.86
N ASP A 275 26.61 10.04 -22.61
CA ASP A 275 26.10 10.29 -21.27
C ASP A 275 25.00 9.27 -20.92
N THR A 276 25.02 8.76 -19.69
CA THR A 276 24.06 7.77 -19.22
C THR A 276 23.24 8.35 -18.08
N SER A 277 21.94 8.49 -18.30
CA SER A 277 20.98 8.89 -17.27
C SER A 277 20.02 7.77 -16.94
N MET A 278 19.59 7.67 -15.68
CA MET A 278 18.59 6.69 -15.24
C MET A 278 17.20 7.33 -15.31
N VAL A 279 16.30 6.75 -16.09
CA VAL A 279 14.93 7.28 -16.30
C VAL A 279 13.91 6.28 -15.76
N ALA A 280 12.87 6.75 -15.09
CA ALA A 280 11.78 5.90 -14.67
C ALA A 280 11.10 5.21 -15.85
N SER A 281 10.86 3.91 -15.74
CA SER A 281 9.99 3.20 -16.68
C SER A 281 8.57 3.73 -16.58
N GLY A 282 7.85 3.76 -17.70
CA GLY A 282 6.42 4.07 -17.68
C GLY A 282 5.64 3.06 -16.83
N PRO A 283 4.46 3.43 -16.29
CA PRO A 283 3.73 2.58 -15.35
C PRO A 283 3.35 1.21 -15.91
N ILE A 284 3.00 1.13 -17.20
CA ILE A 284 2.68 -0.15 -17.86
C ILE A 284 3.95 -0.96 -18.15
N GLU A 285 5.03 -0.31 -18.59
CA GLU A 285 6.32 -0.96 -18.82
C GLU A 285 6.87 -1.55 -17.53
N ALA A 286 6.74 -0.85 -16.40
CA ALA A 286 7.18 -1.30 -15.09
C ALA A 286 6.47 -2.58 -14.61
N LEU A 287 5.21 -2.82 -15.01
CA LEU A 287 4.50 -4.07 -14.69
C LEU A 287 5.17 -5.31 -15.28
N PHE A 288 5.85 -5.17 -16.39
CA PHE A 288 6.50 -6.30 -17.08
C PHE A 288 7.98 -6.43 -16.73
N ASN A 289 8.70 -5.33 -16.57
CA ASN A 289 10.15 -5.37 -16.32
C ASN A 289 10.53 -5.41 -14.83
N SER A 290 9.55 -5.31 -13.91
CA SER A 290 9.80 -5.42 -12.47
C SER A 290 9.99 -6.86 -11.94
N TRP A 291 9.98 -7.87 -12.82
CA TRP A 291 10.09 -9.29 -12.41
C TRP A 291 11.52 -9.85 -12.49
N SER A 292 12.52 -9.02 -12.62
CA SER A 292 13.94 -9.37 -12.61
C SER A 292 14.61 -8.93 -11.32
N SER A 293 15.81 -9.46 -11.03
CA SER A 293 16.72 -8.86 -10.05
C SER A 293 17.12 -7.44 -10.45
N PHE A 294 17.66 -6.70 -9.51
CA PHE A 294 18.22 -5.37 -9.73
C PHE A 294 19.40 -5.14 -8.80
N GLU A 295 20.26 -4.21 -9.18
CA GLU A 295 21.36 -3.76 -8.36
C GLU A 295 20.96 -2.53 -7.54
N ARG A 296 21.38 -2.48 -6.29
CA ARG A 296 21.19 -1.35 -5.38
C ARG A 296 22.52 -1.02 -4.72
N PHE A 297 22.82 0.27 -4.56
CA PHE A 297 23.94 0.74 -3.76
C PHE A 297 23.49 0.87 -2.30
N ASP A 298 24.16 0.19 -1.37
CA ASP A 298 23.81 0.17 0.06
C ASP A 298 24.55 1.27 0.87
N GLY A 299 25.27 2.16 0.20
CA GLY A 299 26.12 3.20 0.81
C GLY A 299 27.61 2.82 0.85
N GLN A 300 27.95 1.55 0.64
CA GLN A 300 29.32 1.05 0.62
C GLN A 300 29.67 0.27 -0.65
N LYS A 301 28.73 -0.55 -1.10
CA LYS A 301 28.89 -1.44 -2.28
C LYS A 301 27.59 -1.58 -3.03
N THR A 302 27.69 -2.03 -4.26
CA THR A 302 26.53 -2.48 -5.04
C THR A 302 26.19 -3.91 -4.63
N ILE A 303 24.93 -4.13 -4.29
CA ILE A 303 24.35 -5.44 -3.95
C ILE A 303 23.27 -5.80 -4.98
N GLU A 304 23.20 -7.08 -5.34
CA GLU A 304 22.11 -7.60 -6.16
C GLU A 304 20.93 -7.99 -5.27
N VAL A 305 19.75 -7.47 -5.59
CA VAL A 305 18.48 -7.83 -4.94
C VAL A 305 17.74 -8.80 -5.85
N GLY A 306 17.69 -10.06 -5.45
CA GLY A 306 17.00 -11.12 -6.17
C GLY A 306 15.49 -10.93 -6.18
N LEU A 307 14.78 -11.61 -7.10
CA LEU A 307 13.33 -11.45 -7.23
C LEU A 307 12.57 -11.78 -5.93
N LEU A 308 12.95 -12.83 -5.22
CA LEU A 308 12.26 -13.23 -3.97
C LEU A 308 12.45 -12.21 -2.84
N GLN A 309 13.58 -11.54 -2.81
CA GLN A 309 13.87 -10.49 -1.82
C GLN A 309 13.05 -9.21 -2.02
N GLN A 310 12.38 -9.07 -3.14
CA GLN A 310 11.53 -7.92 -3.47
C GLN A 310 10.10 -8.06 -2.93
N PHE A 311 9.74 -9.22 -2.38
CA PHE A 311 8.42 -9.43 -1.82
C PHE A 311 8.37 -9.03 -0.36
N MET A 312 7.32 -8.29 -0.01
CA MET A 312 6.95 -7.92 1.34
C MET A 312 5.82 -8.83 1.79
N ILE A 313 5.88 -9.33 3.01
CA ILE A 313 4.94 -10.34 3.52
C ILE A 313 4.29 -9.82 4.79
N GLY A 314 2.96 -9.77 4.80
CA GLY A 314 2.15 -9.54 5.98
C GLY A 314 1.39 -10.79 6.38
N ALA A 315 1.31 -11.09 7.67
CA ALA A 315 0.49 -12.16 8.22
C ALA A 315 -0.27 -11.64 9.44
N GLY A 316 -1.55 -11.94 9.53
CA GLY A 316 -2.44 -11.43 10.56
C GLY A 316 -3.41 -12.45 11.11
N LEU A 317 -3.69 -12.28 12.38
CA LEU A 317 -4.71 -13.01 13.12
C LEU A 317 -5.65 -12.00 13.76
N GLU A 318 -6.96 -12.18 13.56
CA GLU A 318 -8.01 -11.41 14.21
C GLU A 318 -8.97 -12.38 14.92
N TYR A 319 -9.28 -12.08 16.17
CA TYR A 319 -10.30 -12.76 16.94
C TYR A 319 -11.41 -11.77 17.30
N TRP A 320 -12.66 -12.13 17.05
CA TRP A 320 -13.85 -11.38 17.43
C TRP A 320 -14.66 -12.13 18.49
N TYR A 321 -15.12 -11.39 19.47
CA TYR A 321 -16.10 -11.83 20.46
C TYR A 321 -17.39 -11.04 20.30
N ALA A 322 -18.48 -11.73 20.00
CA ALA A 322 -19.84 -11.19 19.85
C ALA A 322 -19.94 -9.99 18.88
N ASP A 323 -19.08 -9.91 17.86
CA ASP A 323 -18.94 -8.77 16.95
C ASP A 323 -18.70 -7.41 17.67
N GLN A 324 -18.40 -7.44 18.97
CA GLN A 324 -18.20 -6.25 19.80
C GLN A 324 -16.73 -6.01 20.15
N PHE A 325 -15.97 -7.06 20.42
CA PHE A 325 -14.58 -6.95 20.87
C PHE A 325 -13.68 -7.70 19.89
N ALA A 326 -12.64 -7.02 19.41
CA ALA A 326 -11.63 -7.62 18.57
C ALA A 326 -10.25 -7.57 19.23
N LEU A 327 -9.48 -8.64 19.07
CA LEU A 327 -8.05 -8.69 19.33
C LEU A 327 -7.32 -9.08 18.07
N ARG A 328 -6.16 -8.46 17.83
CA ARG A 328 -5.37 -8.64 16.63
C ARG A 328 -3.90 -8.83 16.96
N ALA A 329 -3.26 -9.67 16.19
CA ALA A 329 -1.82 -9.82 16.18
C ALA A 329 -1.36 -10.00 14.73
N GLY A 330 -0.16 -9.51 14.42
CA GLY A 330 0.37 -9.63 13.08
C GLY A 330 1.89 -9.59 13.06
N TYR A 331 2.41 -9.97 11.91
CA TYR A 331 3.84 -9.96 11.61
C TYR A 331 4.04 -9.43 10.19
N TYR A 332 5.04 -8.56 10.03
CA TYR A 332 5.42 -8.00 8.76
C TYR A 332 6.92 -8.20 8.52
N TYR A 333 7.25 -8.54 7.28
CA TYR A 333 8.62 -8.83 6.87
C TYR A 333 8.96 -8.23 5.51
N GLU A 334 10.13 -7.62 5.43
CA GLU A 334 10.87 -7.26 4.22
C GLU A 334 12.29 -7.77 4.31
N ASP A 335 12.86 -8.13 3.15
CA ASP A 335 14.25 -8.59 3.09
C ASP A 335 15.21 -7.47 3.50
N PRO A 336 16.27 -7.76 4.32
CA PRO A 336 17.26 -6.77 4.74
C PRO A 336 17.94 -6.02 3.58
N ASN A 337 18.04 -6.63 2.42
CA ASN A 337 18.57 -5.98 1.22
C ASN A 337 17.52 -5.15 0.46
N ASN A 338 16.25 -5.16 0.88
CA ASN A 338 15.16 -4.49 0.17
C ASN A 338 14.09 -3.92 1.10
N GLY A 339 14.45 -3.01 1.97
CA GLY A 339 13.52 -2.32 2.86
C GLY A 339 13.83 -2.51 4.33
N ASP A 340 14.24 -3.73 4.74
CA ASP A 340 14.73 -4.04 6.10
C ASP A 340 13.70 -3.74 7.20
N ARG A 341 12.40 -3.91 6.88
CA ARG A 341 11.32 -3.72 7.85
C ARG A 341 10.85 -5.06 8.39
N GLU A 342 11.08 -5.28 9.66
CA GLU A 342 10.60 -6.46 10.36
C GLU A 342 9.98 -6.08 11.70
N TYR A 343 8.70 -6.41 11.91
CA TYR A 343 8.00 -6.04 13.13
C TYR A 343 6.79 -6.93 13.43
N ILE A 344 6.43 -6.93 14.71
CA ILE A 344 5.20 -7.53 15.22
C ILE A 344 4.19 -6.41 15.48
N THR A 345 2.93 -6.68 15.22
CA THR A 345 1.83 -5.75 15.46
C THR A 345 0.81 -6.32 16.42
N PHE A 346 0.18 -5.44 17.17
CA PHE A 346 -0.93 -5.75 18.04
C PHE A 346 -2.07 -4.79 17.75
N GLY A 347 -3.31 -5.24 17.93
CA GLY A 347 -4.48 -4.40 17.77
C GLY A 347 -5.62 -4.81 18.67
N ALA A 348 -6.48 -3.86 18.93
CA ALA A 348 -7.75 -4.09 19.61
C ALA A 348 -8.86 -3.29 18.93
N GLY A 349 -10.10 -3.76 19.04
CA GLY A 349 -11.27 -3.09 18.49
C GLY A 349 -12.47 -3.23 19.38
N ILE A 350 -13.30 -2.18 19.43
CA ILE A 350 -14.58 -2.17 20.13
C ILE A 350 -15.64 -1.66 19.18
N ARG A 351 -16.80 -2.32 19.15
CA ARG A 351 -18.00 -1.91 18.43
C ARG A 351 -19.15 -1.77 19.40
N TYR A 352 -19.79 -0.62 19.38
CA TYR A 352 -20.97 -0.36 20.20
C TYR A 352 -21.99 0.45 19.42
N SER A 353 -23.13 -0.16 19.11
CA SER A 353 -24.17 0.42 18.29
C SER A 353 -23.59 0.86 16.92
N PHE A 354 -23.65 2.13 16.59
CA PHE A 354 -23.13 2.72 15.35
C PHE A 354 -21.67 3.19 15.46
N LEU A 355 -21.03 3.04 16.61
CA LEU A 355 -19.66 3.51 16.84
C LEU A 355 -18.68 2.34 16.89
N GLY A 356 -17.53 2.53 16.29
CA GLY A 356 -16.39 1.64 16.37
C GLY A 356 -15.11 2.41 16.71
N VAL A 357 -14.25 1.79 17.50
CA VAL A 357 -12.91 2.28 17.80
C VAL A 357 -11.93 1.14 17.58
N ASP A 358 -10.90 1.38 16.80
CA ASP A 358 -9.79 0.46 16.64
C ASP A 358 -8.48 1.14 17.04
N PHE A 359 -7.61 0.33 17.60
CA PHE A 359 -6.26 0.71 18.01
C PHE A 359 -5.25 -0.27 17.44
N SER A 360 -4.06 0.21 17.07
CA SER A 360 -2.92 -0.65 16.75
C SER A 360 -1.59 -0.07 17.24
N TYR A 361 -0.66 -0.99 17.45
CA TYR A 361 0.69 -0.72 17.94
C TYR A 361 1.69 -1.56 17.15
N ILE A 362 2.78 -0.90 16.69
CA ILE A 362 3.89 -1.54 15.99
C ILE A 362 5.07 -1.67 16.97
N LYS A 363 5.57 -2.90 17.11
CA LYS A 363 6.80 -3.20 17.81
C LYS A 363 7.82 -3.76 16.81
N THR A 364 8.82 -2.97 16.47
CA THR A 364 9.93 -3.39 15.61
C THR A 364 10.84 -4.37 16.34
N LEU A 365 11.44 -5.29 15.60
CA LEU A 365 12.41 -6.25 16.15
C LEU A 365 13.79 -5.63 16.26
N GLU A 366 14.09 -4.64 15.42
CA GLU A 366 15.29 -3.83 15.56
C GLU A 366 15.14 -2.70 16.56
N SER A 367 16.21 -2.44 17.31
CA SER A 367 16.34 -1.25 18.14
C SER A 367 16.46 -0.02 17.22
N ASP A 368 15.86 1.09 17.60
CA ASP A 368 15.97 2.39 16.91
C ASP A 368 15.34 2.47 15.51
N HIS A 369 14.51 1.48 15.12
CA HIS A 369 13.79 1.54 13.86
C HIS A 369 12.79 2.72 13.87
N PRO A 370 12.69 3.51 12.77
CA PRO A 370 11.82 4.69 12.70
C PRO A 370 10.35 4.44 13.01
N LEU A 371 9.83 3.27 12.66
CA LEU A 371 8.43 2.87 12.91
C LEU A 371 8.19 2.31 14.32
N ALA A 372 9.23 2.17 15.16
CA ALA A 372 9.07 1.68 16.52
C ALA A 372 8.09 2.56 17.29
N ASN A 373 7.26 1.93 18.12
CA ASN A 373 6.27 2.60 18.97
C ASN A 373 5.20 3.41 18.21
N THR A 374 4.98 3.12 16.92
CA THR A 374 3.90 3.76 16.18
C THR A 374 2.55 3.30 16.71
N LEU A 375 1.74 4.26 17.12
CA LEU A 375 0.36 4.09 17.58
C LEU A 375 -0.61 4.62 16.53
N ARG A 376 -1.70 3.89 16.27
CA ARG A 376 -2.81 4.33 15.42
C ARG A 376 -4.12 4.20 16.17
N PHE A 377 -4.99 5.17 15.92
CA PHE A 377 -6.36 5.18 16.42
C PHE A 377 -7.30 5.41 15.25
N SER A 378 -8.30 4.55 15.11
CA SER A 378 -9.36 4.71 14.12
C SER A 378 -10.70 4.82 14.82
N LEU A 379 -11.48 5.85 14.46
CA LEU A 379 -12.88 5.99 14.82
C LEU A 379 -13.73 5.65 13.61
N LEU A 380 -14.73 4.80 13.80
CA LEU A 380 -15.66 4.36 12.75
C LEU A 380 -17.08 4.73 13.14
N ILE A 381 -17.88 5.10 12.16
CA ILE A 381 -19.31 5.41 12.30
C ILE A 381 -20.06 4.67 11.22
N ASP A 382 -20.98 3.77 11.62
CA ASP A 382 -21.90 3.07 10.75
C ASP A 382 -23.26 3.78 10.73
N PHE A 383 -23.92 3.94 9.55
CA PHE A 383 -25.19 4.69 9.42
C PHE A 383 -26.04 4.25 8.22
#